data_7a1fb60d81ab020765d9dee21d56904a
#
_entry.id   7a1fb60d81ab020765d9dee21d56904a
#
_cell.length_a   1.000
_cell.length_b   1.000
_cell.length_c   1.000
_cell.angle_alpha   90.00
_cell.angle_beta   90.00
_cell.angle_gamma   90.00
#
_symmetry.space_group_name_H-M   'P 1'
#
loop_
_entity.id
_entity.type
_entity.pdbx_description
1 polymer ?
#
loop_
_entity_poly.entity_id
_entity_poly.type
_entity_poly.pdbx_seq_one_letter_code
_entity_poly.pdbx_strand_id
1 'polypeptide(L)'
;MPQPSRRRALPTGSLGASLLSAGLDSVTPAALLAGAISVEAATRPLSVVDLMRVGIGPSSSHTVGPMRAGRAFAAALADVVVLETGQRPAAATPAGSGGEADPGPITRLSVELHGSLGATGRGHATDRAVVMGLAGYEPETVPSRVCEDLWEEVESAGRLIIDGVGPVPFIPSRDISFLPGSVLPYHVNGMTITAHAEREVLRRRYYSVGGGFVMEDVGVEGAPSIQALATVSSASAHATPAPLPFSSSAQLMEICRQTGLRVSDVVAANEASARPTREVEAYLDLIHSTMVACVEAGMAADGVLPGGLSVRRRAKVLHRRLQAQSSGPAAAFALADPLRGMDWVDLFALAVNEENAAGHRVVTAPTNGAAGVLPAVLLYYERFIPGAGRDGVHRFLLAATAVGSLIKMNASIAGAEVGCQGEVGSASSMAAAGLAEALGGTPAQVENAAEIAMEHSLGLTCDPVGGLVQIPCIERNAVAAVKAINAARMALWGEGRHTVSLDTVIETMRQTGEDMLSKYKETSRGGLAVNVVEC
;
A
#
# COMPACT_ATOMS: atom_id res chain seq x y z
N MET A 1 59.78 -0.77 2.59
CA MET A 1 58.73 0.25 2.83
C MET A 1 58.50 1.00 1.53
N PRO A 2 57.39 0.85 0.82
CA PRO A 2 56.94 1.73 -0.24
C PRO A 2 55.94 2.76 0.30
N GLN A 3 56.05 3.99 -0.15
CA GLN A 3 55.19 5.12 0.19
C GLN A 3 53.77 4.98 -0.33
N PRO A 4 52.74 5.57 0.32
CA PRO A 4 51.36 5.50 -0.11
C PRO A 4 51.10 6.39 -1.33
N SER A 5 50.51 5.78 -2.37
CA SER A 5 50.05 6.48 -3.57
C SER A 5 48.90 7.43 -3.25
N ARG A 6 49.02 8.65 -3.74
CA ARG A 6 48.01 9.73 -3.66
C ARG A 6 46.71 9.26 -4.34
N ARG A 7 45.63 9.23 -3.59
CA ARG A 7 44.27 9.09 -4.13
C ARG A 7 43.96 10.30 -5.01
N ARG A 8 43.70 10.07 -6.29
CA ARG A 8 43.10 11.07 -7.17
C ARG A 8 41.68 11.33 -6.72
N ALA A 9 41.37 12.59 -6.40
CA ALA A 9 40.00 13.07 -6.24
C ALA A 9 39.25 12.91 -7.58
N LEU A 10 38.10 12.34 -7.56
CA LEU A 10 37.15 12.30 -8.69
C LEU A 10 36.67 13.74 -8.94
N PRO A 11 36.51 14.19 -10.18
CA PRO A 11 35.99 15.50 -10.48
C PRO A 11 34.52 15.56 -10.08
N THR A 12 34.15 16.52 -9.22
CA THR A 12 32.75 16.91 -8.97
C THR A 12 32.24 17.63 -10.20
N GLY A 13 31.72 16.85 -11.16
CA GLY A 13 30.99 17.40 -12.28
C GLY A 13 29.58 17.77 -11.84
N SER A 14 29.39 19.07 -11.61
CA SER A 14 28.05 19.65 -11.48
C SER A 14 27.40 19.71 -12.85
N LEU A 15 26.59 18.71 -13.18
CA LEU A 15 25.63 18.76 -14.31
C LEU A 15 24.41 17.93 -13.92
N GLY A 16 23.31 18.59 -13.63
CA GLY A 16 22.01 17.99 -13.36
C GLY A 16 21.37 18.56 -12.09
N ALA A 17 21.02 19.84 -12.10
CA ALA A 17 20.03 20.33 -11.16
C ALA A 17 18.73 19.56 -11.42
N SER A 18 18.25 18.83 -10.42
CA SER A 18 16.94 18.18 -10.45
C SER A 18 15.87 19.21 -10.78
N LEU A 19 14.89 18.86 -11.60
CA LEU A 19 13.73 19.71 -11.88
C LEU A 19 12.96 20.10 -10.59
N LEU A 20 13.16 19.38 -9.51
CA LEU A 20 12.62 19.70 -8.18
C LEU A 20 13.35 20.87 -7.51
N SER A 21 14.61 21.15 -7.87
CA SER A 21 15.41 22.27 -7.31
C SER A 21 15.38 23.54 -8.19
N ALA A 22 15.04 23.39 -9.49
CA ALA A 22 14.76 24.51 -10.38
C ALA A 22 13.23 24.55 -10.57
N GLY A 23 12.56 25.55 -10.00
CA GLY A 23 11.10 25.65 -10.05
C GLY A 23 10.57 25.28 -11.44
N LEU A 24 9.73 24.27 -11.50
CA LEU A 24 9.12 23.67 -12.72
C LEU A 24 8.33 24.69 -13.58
N ASP A 25 8.18 25.91 -13.11
CA ASP A 25 7.41 26.98 -13.78
C ASP A 25 8.02 27.48 -15.11
N SER A 26 9.24 27.06 -15.47
CA SER A 26 9.95 27.56 -16.67
C SER A 26 10.12 26.56 -17.82
N VAL A 27 9.78 25.28 -17.62
CA VAL A 27 9.91 24.26 -18.69
C VAL A 27 8.51 23.69 -18.99
N THR A 28 7.90 24.17 -20.07
CA THR A 28 6.64 23.56 -20.54
C THR A 28 6.93 22.15 -21.09
N PRO A 29 6.20 21.10 -20.66
CA PRO A 29 6.37 19.73 -21.16
C PRO A 29 6.29 19.65 -22.70
N ALA A 30 5.55 20.55 -23.34
CA ALA A 30 5.43 20.65 -24.80
C ALA A 30 6.76 21.00 -25.50
N ALA A 31 7.69 21.72 -24.85
CA ALA A 31 8.98 22.06 -25.45
C ALA A 31 9.96 20.88 -25.49
N LEU A 32 9.81 19.90 -24.60
CA LEU A 32 10.62 18.67 -24.56
C LEU A 32 10.16 17.62 -25.60
N LEU A 33 8.92 17.70 -26.07
CA LEU A 33 8.28 16.71 -26.94
C LEU A 33 8.21 17.11 -28.41
N ALA A 34 8.75 18.25 -28.82
CA ALA A 34 8.71 18.73 -30.21
C ALA A 34 9.49 17.87 -31.24
N GLY A 35 10.02 16.73 -30.85
CA GLY A 35 10.72 15.76 -31.70
C GLY A 35 10.33 14.34 -31.37
N ALA A 36 9.25 13.86 -31.98
CA ALA A 36 9.00 12.44 -32.30
C ALA A 36 9.00 11.41 -31.17
N ILE A 37 7.89 11.31 -30.42
CA ILE A 37 7.44 10.00 -29.93
C ILE A 37 6.07 9.74 -30.55
N SER A 38 5.98 8.79 -31.49
CA SER A 38 4.69 8.20 -31.86
C SER A 38 4.29 7.24 -30.73
N VAL A 39 3.54 7.76 -29.78
CA VAL A 39 3.00 6.96 -28.69
C VAL A 39 1.69 6.36 -29.20
N GLU A 40 1.68 5.07 -29.55
CA GLU A 40 0.45 4.27 -29.48
C GLU A 40 -0.14 4.52 -28.10
N ALA A 41 -1.46 4.71 -27.98
CA ALA A 41 -2.17 5.18 -26.80
C ALA A 41 -1.65 4.53 -25.48
N ALA A 42 -0.56 5.08 -24.95
CA ALA A 42 0.06 4.56 -23.75
C ALA A 42 -0.82 4.90 -22.55
N THR A 43 -1.15 3.88 -21.78
CA THR A 43 -1.93 4.01 -20.56
C THR A 43 -1.19 4.91 -19.57
N ARG A 44 -1.88 5.87 -18.94
CA ARG A 44 -1.28 6.70 -17.90
C ARG A 44 -0.75 5.80 -16.75
N PRO A 45 0.52 5.93 -16.32
CA PRO A 45 1.00 5.23 -15.15
C PRO A 45 0.26 5.70 -13.90
N LEU A 46 0.17 4.82 -12.88
CA LEU A 46 -0.46 5.15 -11.60
C LEU A 46 0.29 6.28 -10.90
N SER A 47 -0.47 7.12 -10.23
CA SER A 47 0.05 8.24 -9.45
C SER A 47 0.61 7.78 -8.10
N VAL A 48 1.47 8.61 -7.49
CA VAL A 48 1.91 8.39 -6.11
C VAL A 48 0.74 8.32 -5.13
N VAL A 49 -0.32 9.09 -5.35
CA VAL A 49 -1.53 9.07 -4.51
C VAL A 49 -2.38 7.80 -4.69
N ASP A 50 -2.13 7.03 -5.74
CA ASP A 50 -2.78 5.75 -5.96
C ASP A 50 -2.03 4.59 -5.29
N LEU A 51 -0.71 4.63 -5.31
CA LEU A 51 0.16 3.54 -4.85
C LEU A 51 0.60 3.66 -3.39
N MET A 52 0.76 4.89 -2.88
CA MET A 52 1.18 5.15 -1.51
C MET A 52 0.09 5.94 -0.81
N ARG A 53 -0.62 5.31 0.10
CA ARG A 53 -1.76 5.92 0.79
C ARG A 53 -1.65 5.76 2.29
N VAL A 54 -2.02 6.81 3.01
CA VAL A 54 -2.27 6.67 4.45
C VAL A 54 -3.51 5.79 4.63
N GLY A 55 -3.46 4.85 5.55
CA GLY A 55 -4.55 3.94 5.85
C GLY A 55 -4.38 3.27 7.19
N ILE A 56 -5.13 2.22 7.41
CA ILE A 56 -5.08 1.41 8.63
C ILE A 56 -4.77 -0.06 8.32
N GLY A 57 -4.10 -0.74 9.27
CA GLY A 57 -3.87 -2.17 9.20
C GLY A 57 -5.15 -3.02 9.39
N PRO A 58 -5.02 -4.33 9.25
CA PRO A 58 -3.80 -5.03 8.88
C PRO A 58 -3.63 -5.28 7.36
N SER A 59 -4.68 -5.11 6.53
CA SER A 59 -4.63 -5.50 5.11
C SER A 59 -5.21 -4.44 4.18
N SER A 60 -4.53 -4.16 3.07
CA SER A 60 -5.07 -3.26 2.04
C SER A 60 -6.26 -3.87 1.29
N SER A 61 -6.22 -5.18 1.02
CA SER A 61 -7.29 -5.89 0.31
C SER A 61 -8.45 -6.31 1.22
N HIS A 62 -8.16 -6.66 2.48
CA HIS A 62 -9.17 -7.19 3.42
C HIS A 62 -9.67 -6.17 4.45
N THR A 63 -9.00 -5.02 4.60
CA THR A 63 -9.41 -3.95 5.53
C THR A 63 -9.71 -2.65 4.79
N VAL A 64 -8.70 -2.05 4.14
CA VAL A 64 -8.84 -0.75 3.46
C VAL A 64 -9.86 -0.80 2.32
N GLY A 65 -9.78 -1.81 1.45
CA GLY A 65 -10.74 -1.99 0.35
C GLY A 65 -12.18 -2.15 0.81
N PRO A 66 -12.48 -3.12 1.72
CA PRO A 66 -13.81 -3.27 2.31
C PRO A 66 -14.34 -2.03 3.03
N MET A 67 -13.49 -1.28 3.73
CA MET A 67 -13.89 -0.02 4.35
C MET A 67 -14.35 1.02 3.30
N ARG A 68 -13.59 1.15 2.20
CA ARG A 68 -13.98 2.03 1.09
C ARG A 68 -15.26 1.57 0.39
N ALA A 69 -15.45 0.26 0.23
CA ALA A 69 -16.68 -0.30 -0.33
C ALA A 69 -17.90 0.01 0.56
N GLY A 70 -17.76 -0.14 1.89
CA GLY A 70 -18.79 0.24 2.85
C GLY A 70 -19.13 1.72 2.77
N ARG A 71 -18.12 2.60 2.69
CA ARG A 71 -18.30 4.05 2.53
C ARG A 71 -19.03 4.41 1.22
N ALA A 72 -18.65 3.77 0.11
CA ALA A 72 -19.31 3.97 -1.18
C ALA A 72 -20.76 3.50 -1.17
N PHE A 73 -21.03 2.36 -0.53
CA PHE A 73 -22.40 1.87 -0.36
C PHE A 73 -23.24 2.83 0.48
N ALA A 74 -22.71 3.35 1.58
CA ALA A 74 -23.42 4.34 2.42
C ALA A 74 -23.79 5.59 1.62
N ALA A 75 -22.87 6.12 0.81
CA ALA A 75 -23.14 7.26 -0.06
C ALA A 75 -24.22 6.95 -1.11
N ALA A 76 -24.14 5.81 -1.78
CA ALA A 76 -25.15 5.39 -2.77
C ALA A 76 -26.54 5.18 -2.12
N LEU A 77 -26.57 4.62 -0.89
CA LEU A 77 -27.81 4.43 -0.15
C LEU A 77 -28.42 5.77 0.27
N ALA A 78 -27.61 6.75 0.69
CA ALA A 78 -28.07 8.09 1.01
C ALA A 78 -28.73 8.76 -0.19
N ASP A 79 -28.14 8.63 -1.38
CA ASP A 79 -28.73 9.16 -2.63
C ASP A 79 -30.09 8.52 -2.94
N VAL A 80 -30.23 7.21 -2.76
CA VAL A 80 -31.51 6.49 -2.97
C VAL A 80 -32.55 6.97 -1.96
N VAL A 81 -32.21 7.09 -0.68
CA VAL A 81 -33.12 7.56 0.38
C VAL A 81 -33.60 8.99 0.11
N VAL A 82 -32.70 9.88 -0.34
CA VAL A 82 -33.07 11.26 -0.75
C VAL A 82 -34.04 11.26 -1.92
N LEU A 83 -33.85 10.40 -2.92
CA LEU A 83 -34.77 10.30 -4.07
C LEU A 83 -36.14 9.80 -3.68
N GLU A 84 -36.25 8.85 -2.72
CA GLU A 84 -37.53 8.31 -2.27
C GLU A 84 -38.28 9.22 -1.28
N THR A 85 -37.56 9.94 -0.40
CA THR A 85 -38.16 10.75 0.67
C THR A 85 -38.25 12.23 0.35
N GLY A 86 -37.50 12.72 -0.63
CA GLY A 86 -37.40 14.14 -0.95
C GLY A 86 -36.66 14.98 0.10
N GLN A 87 -36.12 14.35 1.14
CA GLN A 87 -35.40 15.02 2.25
C GLN A 87 -34.02 14.39 2.42
N ARG A 88 -33.00 15.24 2.54
CA ARG A 88 -31.69 14.79 2.99
C ARG A 88 -31.72 14.64 4.52
N PRO A 89 -31.49 13.44 5.07
CA PRO A 89 -31.42 13.27 6.53
C PRO A 89 -30.36 14.22 7.11
N ALA A 90 -30.63 14.79 8.28
CA ALA A 90 -29.67 15.65 8.97
C ALA A 90 -28.39 14.86 9.23
N ALA A 91 -27.22 15.50 9.02
CA ALA A 91 -25.93 14.89 9.31
C ALA A 91 -25.93 14.36 10.75
N ALA A 92 -25.70 13.06 10.92
CA ALA A 92 -25.74 12.43 12.22
C ALA A 92 -24.62 12.98 13.10
N THR A 93 -24.97 13.55 14.25
CA THR A 93 -24.01 13.90 15.29
C THR A 93 -23.42 12.61 15.87
N PRO A 94 -22.11 12.53 16.14
CA PRO A 94 -21.50 11.34 16.73
C PRO A 94 -22.20 10.95 18.04
N ALA A 95 -22.31 9.65 18.27
CA ALA A 95 -23.01 9.02 19.38
C ALA A 95 -22.79 9.74 20.73
N GLY A 96 -23.87 10.18 21.39
CA GLY A 96 -23.80 10.82 22.71
C GLY A 96 -25.09 11.34 23.27
N SER A 97 -26.24 11.31 22.59
CA SER A 97 -27.52 11.74 23.12
C SER A 97 -28.56 10.62 23.04
N GLY A 98 -28.92 10.07 24.19
CA GLY A 98 -29.95 9.03 24.36
C GLY A 98 -31.38 9.55 24.10
N GLY A 99 -31.73 9.77 22.82
CA GLY A 99 -33.08 9.96 22.34
C GLY A 99 -33.49 8.75 21.49
N GLU A 100 -34.68 8.22 21.63
CA GLU A 100 -35.27 7.29 20.70
C GLU A 100 -35.33 7.98 19.32
N ALA A 101 -34.36 7.64 18.46
CA ALA A 101 -34.37 8.10 17.07
C ALA A 101 -35.44 7.30 16.32
N ASP A 102 -36.31 8.01 15.60
CA ASP A 102 -37.31 7.42 14.69
C ASP A 102 -36.60 6.42 13.76
N PRO A 103 -37.03 5.16 13.66
CA PRO A 103 -36.43 4.21 12.77
C PRO A 103 -36.51 4.73 11.33
N GLY A 104 -35.34 4.92 10.71
CA GLY A 104 -35.24 5.40 9.32
C GLY A 104 -35.93 4.44 8.34
N PRO A 105 -36.03 4.80 7.05
CA PRO A 105 -36.75 4.02 6.04
C PRO A 105 -36.15 2.61 5.79
N ILE A 106 -34.93 2.35 6.24
CA ILE A 106 -34.22 1.08 6.06
C ILE A 106 -34.43 0.19 7.28
N THR A 107 -35.02 -0.99 7.07
CA THR A 107 -35.38 -1.94 8.12
C THR A 107 -34.34 -3.04 8.34
N ARG A 108 -33.46 -3.27 7.36
CA ARG A 108 -32.41 -4.31 7.42
C ARG A 108 -31.24 -3.98 6.52
N LEU A 109 -30.06 -4.29 7.00
CA LEU A 109 -28.81 -4.27 6.24
C LEU A 109 -28.16 -5.66 6.35
N SER A 110 -27.57 -6.16 5.25
CA SER A 110 -26.78 -7.40 5.26
C SER A 110 -25.50 -7.23 4.45
N VAL A 111 -24.44 -7.91 4.90
CA VAL A 111 -23.13 -7.95 4.26
C VAL A 111 -22.72 -9.40 4.04
N GLU A 112 -22.33 -9.74 2.83
CA GLU A 112 -21.80 -11.05 2.46
C GLU A 112 -20.35 -10.90 2.01
N LEU A 113 -19.42 -11.59 2.67
CA LEU A 113 -17.99 -11.59 2.38
C LEU A 113 -17.65 -12.91 1.69
N HIS A 114 -17.27 -12.84 0.41
CA HIS A 114 -17.06 -14.00 -0.45
C HIS A 114 -15.58 -14.36 -0.60
N GLY A 115 -15.31 -15.62 -0.98
CA GLY A 115 -13.98 -16.11 -1.36
C GLY A 115 -12.92 -15.86 -0.30
N SER A 116 -11.84 -15.16 -0.62
CA SER A 116 -10.76 -14.87 0.31
C SER A 116 -11.21 -13.92 1.44
N LEU A 117 -12.08 -12.94 1.17
CA LEU A 117 -12.68 -12.11 2.24
C LEU A 117 -13.49 -12.95 3.23
N GLY A 118 -14.14 -14.01 2.76
CA GLY A 118 -14.84 -14.96 3.61
C GLY A 118 -13.92 -15.90 4.38
N ALA A 119 -12.77 -16.27 3.79
CA ALA A 119 -11.84 -17.24 4.38
C ALA A 119 -10.97 -16.64 5.49
N THR A 120 -10.45 -15.46 5.28
CA THR A 120 -9.46 -14.82 6.18
C THR A 120 -9.93 -13.48 6.75
N GLY A 121 -11.13 -13.04 6.41
CA GLY A 121 -11.65 -11.72 6.76
C GLY A 121 -11.71 -11.42 8.26
N ARG A 122 -12.01 -12.42 9.10
CA ARG A 122 -11.97 -12.23 10.57
C ARG A 122 -10.57 -11.86 11.07
N GLY A 123 -9.55 -12.57 10.57
CA GLY A 123 -8.15 -12.29 10.93
C GLY A 123 -7.63 -10.95 10.41
N HIS A 124 -8.28 -10.42 9.38
CA HIS A 124 -7.97 -9.13 8.77
C HIS A 124 -8.91 -7.99 9.17
N ALA A 125 -9.80 -8.22 10.14
CA ALA A 125 -10.81 -7.26 10.60
C ALA A 125 -11.68 -6.68 9.45
N THR A 126 -12.01 -7.52 8.44
CA THR A 126 -12.81 -7.11 7.27
C THR A 126 -14.22 -6.67 7.68
N ASP A 127 -14.82 -7.39 8.61
CA ASP A 127 -16.11 -7.09 9.21
C ASP A 127 -16.12 -5.71 9.90
N ARG A 128 -15.13 -5.45 10.75
CA ARG A 128 -14.96 -4.14 11.43
C ARG A 128 -14.74 -3.01 10.40
N ALA A 129 -13.95 -3.27 9.37
CA ALA A 129 -13.67 -2.31 8.31
C ALA A 129 -14.92 -1.91 7.53
N VAL A 130 -15.77 -2.87 7.16
CA VAL A 130 -17.04 -2.59 6.50
C VAL A 130 -17.96 -1.75 7.38
N VAL A 131 -18.05 -2.07 8.68
CA VAL A 131 -18.85 -1.30 9.64
C VAL A 131 -18.36 0.16 9.74
N MET A 132 -17.04 0.36 9.83
CA MET A 132 -16.46 1.71 9.81
C MET A 132 -16.77 2.47 8.52
N GLY A 133 -16.66 1.80 7.38
CA GLY A 133 -16.99 2.40 6.09
C GLY A 133 -18.47 2.81 5.98
N LEU A 134 -19.38 1.93 6.37
CA LEU A 134 -20.83 2.20 6.41
C LEU A 134 -21.18 3.36 7.36
N ALA A 135 -20.43 3.50 8.47
CA ALA A 135 -20.56 4.63 9.39
C ALA A 135 -19.97 5.95 8.84
N GLY A 136 -19.41 5.94 7.62
CA GLY A 136 -18.90 7.15 6.95
C GLY A 136 -17.42 7.41 7.14
N TYR A 137 -16.68 6.56 7.84
CA TYR A 137 -15.23 6.74 8.03
C TYR A 137 -14.42 6.32 6.80
N GLU A 138 -13.27 6.97 6.64
CA GLU A 138 -12.28 6.67 5.60
C GLU A 138 -10.98 6.16 6.23
N PRO A 139 -10.28 5.22 5.56
CA PRO A 139 -9.03 4.64 6.09
C PRO A 139 -7.96 5.69 6.40
N GLU A 140 -7.94 6.79 5.63
CA GLU A 140 -6.97 7.87 5.73
C GLU A 140 -7.12 8.71 7.00
N THR A 141 -8.35 8.81 7.52
CA THR A 141 -8.70 9.79 8.57
C THR A 141 -9.35 9.18 9.80
N VAL A 142 -9.75 7.91 9.77
CA VAL A 142 -10.44 7.26 10.90
C VAL A 142 -9.64 7.40 12.19
N PRO A 143 -10.25 7.87 13.29
CA PRO A 143 -9.60 7.94 14.60
C PRO A 143 -9.35 6.54 15.17
N SER A 144 -8.20 6.33 15.85
CA SER A 144 -7.86 5.03 16.47
C SER A 144 -8.95 4.53 17.43
N ARG A 145 -9.57 5.42 18.21
CA ARG A 145 -10.68 5.07 19.09
C ARG A 145 -11.85 4.41 18.34
N VAL A 146 -12.17 4.87 17.13
CA VAL A 146 -13.24 4.27 16.32
C VAL A 146 -12.88 2.85 15.89
N CYS A 147 -11.60 2.62 15.56
CA CYS A 147 -11.12 1.27 15.22
C CYS A 147 -11.25 0.29 16.41
N GLU A 148 -11.14 0.79 17.64
CA GLU A 148 -11.22 0.01 18.87
C GLU A 148 -12.67 -0.22 19.31
N ASP A 149 -13.50 0.82 19.37
CA ASP A 149 -14.76 0.84 20.11
C ASP A 149 -16.01 0.60 19.24
N LEU A 150 -16.01 1.04 17.96
CA LEU A 150 -17.23 1.09 17.13
C LEU A 150 -17.95 -0.26 16.98
N TRP A 151 -17.20 -1.35 16.90
CA TRP A 151 -17.79 -2.68 16.76
C TRP A 151 -18.67 -3.04 17.96
N GLU A 152 -18.14 -2.88 19.17
CA GLU A 152 -18.82 -3.19 20.41
C GLU A 152 -19.99 -2.21 20.67
N GLU A 153 -19.84 -0.96 20.26
CA GLU A 153 -20.93 0.04 20.32
C GLU A 153 -22.09 -0.37 19.42
N VAL A 154 -21.83 -0.76 18.17
CA VAL A 154 -22.87 -1.19 17.21
C VAL A 154 -23.51 -2.51 17.62
N GLU A 155 -22.71 -3.49 18.05
CA GLU A 155 -23.18 -4.79 18.51
C GLU A 155 -24.15 -4.65 19.71
N SER A 156 -23.78 -3.83 20.69
CA SER A 156 -24.58 -3.60 21.90
C SER A 156 -25.83 -2.76 21.64
N ALA A 157 -25.75 -1.78 20.72
CA ALA A 157 -26.86 -0.92 20.37
C ALA A 157 -27.88 -1.61 19.43
N GLY A 158 -27.49 -2.69 18.73
CA GLY A 158 -28.31 -3.39 17.73
C GLY A 158 -28.65 -2.52 16.51
N ARG A 159 -27.90 -1.43 16.30
CA ARG A 159 -28.11 -0.49 15.20
C ARG A 159 -26.80 0.15 14.77
N LEU A 160 -26.68 0.45 13.49
CA LEU A 160 -25.59 1.22 12.89
C LEU A 160 -26.11 2.57 12.42
N ILE A 161 -25.40 3.65 12.71
CA ILE A 161 -25.67 4.97 12.13
C ILE A 161 -24.91 5.03 10.80
N ILE A 162 -25.64 5.00 9.69
CA ILE A 162 -25.08 5.10 8.34
C ILE A 162 -25.00 6.58 7.94
N ASP A 163 -23.83 7.00 7.45
CA ASP A 163 -23.61 8.36 7.01
C ASP A 163 -24.61 8.77 5.90
N GLY A 164 -25.31 9.88 6.11
CA GLY A 164 -26.33 10.40 5.20
C GLY A 164 -27.67 9.63 5.16
N VAL A 165 -27.84 8.55 5.96
CA VAL A 165 -29.09 7.75 6.02
C VAL A 165 -29.71 7.81 7.42
N GLY A 166 -28.90 7.72 8.47
CA GLY A 166 -29.35 7.67 9.86
C GLY A 166 -29.27 6.27 10.49
N PRO A 167 -30.00 6.02 11.58
CA PRO A 167 -29.95 4.75 12.30
C PRO A 167 -30.63 3.62 11.52
N VAL A 168 -29.94 2.51 11.34
CA VAL A 168 -30.43 1.29 10.68
C VAL A 168 -30.27 0.12 11.63
N PRO A 169 -31.28 -0.77 11.81
CA PRO A 169 -31.15 -2.00 12.57
C PRO A 169 -30.02 -2.88 11.99
N PHE A 170 -29.00 -3.15 12.82
CA PHE A 170 -27.84 -3.91 12.40
C PHE A 170 -27.10 -4.48 13.60
N ILE A 171 -26.86 -5.78 13.57
CA ILE A 171 -26.07 -6.51 14.57
C ILE A 171 -24.92 -7.17 13.81
N PRO A 172 -23.68 -6.66 13.89
CA PRO A 172 -22.54 -7.14 13.11
C PRO A 172 -22.35 -8.66 13.12
N SER A 173 -22.44 -9.28 14.29
CA SER A 173 -22.26 -10.74 14.45
C SER A 173 -23.33 -11.58 13.74
N ARG A 174 -24.51 -11.03 13.48
CA ARG A 174 -25.64 -11.68 12.80
C ARG A 174 -25.73 -11.31 11.32
N ASP A 175 -25.52 -10.04 10.98
CA ASP A 175 -25.84 -9.46 9.69
C ASP A 175 -24.65 -9.45 8.72
N ILE A 176 -23.45 -9.85 9.19
CA ILE A 176 -22.27 -10.07 8.35
C ILE A 176 -22.03 -11.57 8.21
N SER A 177 -22.09 -12.07 6.97
CA SER A 177 -21.88 -13.48 6.62
C SER A 177 -20.53 -13.71 5.96
N PHE A 178 -19.77 -14.69 6.44
CA PHE A 178 -18.51 -15.12 5.85
C PHE A 178 -18.74 -16.35 4.98
N LEU A 179 -18.51 -16.23 3.66
CA LEU A 179 -18.82 -17.23 2.64
C LEU A 179 -17.57 -17.69 1.88
N PRO A 180 -16.63 -18.41 2.53
CA PRO A 180 -15.35 -18.79 1.93
C PRO A 180 -15.47 -19.74 0.73
N GLY A 181 -16.58 -20.45 0.62
CA GLY A 181 -16.88 -21.37 -0.50
C GLY A 181 -17.56 -20.70 -1.70
N SER A 182 -17.98 -19.45 -1.56
CA SER A 182 -18.64 -18.67 -2.61
C SER A 182 -17.64 -17.67 -3.22
N VAL A 183 -17.36 -17.76 -4.51
CA VAL A 183 -16.48 -16.84 -5.23
C VAL A 183 -17.29 -16.08 -6.26
N LEU A 184 -17.24 -14.75 -6.23
CA LEU A 184 -17.89 -13.92 -7.23
C LEU A 184 -17.09 -13.90 -8.55
N PRO A 185 -17.75 -13.72 -9.71
CA PRO A 185 -17.12 -13.98 -11.01
C PRO A 185 -15.89 -13.13 -11.35
N TYR A 186 -15.82 -11.87 -10.87
CA TYR A 186 -14.77 -10.95 -11.29
C TYR A 186 -13.48 -11.13 -10.49
N HIS A 187 -13.57 -11.31 -9.13
CA HIS A 187 -12.39 -11.40 -8.29
C HIS A 187 -12.68 -12.19 -7.00
N VAL A 188 -11.65 -12.87 -6.45
CA VAL A 188 -11.77 -13.69 -5.23
C VAL A 188 -12.09 -12.89 -3.96
N ASN A 189 -11.76 -11.59 -3.91
CA ASN A 189 -12.07 -10.68 -2.80
C ASN A 189 -13.38 -9.93 -3.07
N GLY A 190 -14.46 -10.65 -3.22
CA GLY A 190 -15.78 -10.09 -3.48
C GLY A 190 -16.57 -9.85 -2.20
N MET A 191 -17.45 -8.83 -2.22
CA MET A 191 -18.45 -8.60 -1.18
C MET A 191 -19.76 -8.14 -1.80
N THR A 192 -20.87 -8.45 -1.15
CA THR A 192 -22.21 -7.95 -1.49
C THR A 192 -22.78 -7.23 -0.27
N ILE A 193 -23.29 -6.02 -0.46
CA ILE A 193 -23.99 -5.27 0.57
C ILE A 193 -25.40 -5.01 0.08
N THR A 194 -26.41 -5.30 0.93
CA THR A 194 -27.83 -5.17 0.59
C THR A 194 -28.59 -4.44 1.69
N ALA A 195 -29.34 -3.41 1.30
CA ALA A 195 -30.27 -2.69 2.17
C ALA A 195 -31.72 -2.99 1.79
N HIS A 196 -32.55 -3.18 2.79
CA HIS A 196 -33.97 -3.48 2.63
C HIS A 196 -34.84 -2.49 3.42
N ALA A 197 -35.97 -2.13 2.82
CA ALA A 197 -37.15 -1.60 3.51
C ALA A 197 -38.22 -2.73 3.57
N GLU A 198 -39.39 -2.53 3.01
CA GLU A 198 -40.35 -3.62 2.75
C GLU A 198 -39.86 -4.58 1.63
N ARG A 199 -39.02 -4.06 0.74
CA ARG A 199 -38.35 -4.77 -0.36
C ARG A 199 -36.85 -4.42 -0.39
N GLU A 200 -36.09 -5.08 -1.27
CA GLU A 200 -34.71 -4.68 -1.55
C GLU A 200 -34.70 -3.26 -2.13
N VAL A 201 -33.96 -2.36 -1.46
CA VAL A 201 -33.83 -0.95 -1.83
C VAL A 201 -32.55 -0.73 -2.65
N LEU A 202 -31.46 -1.33 -2.19
CA LEU A 202 -30.17 -1.22 -2.86
C LEU A 202 -29.37 -2.48 -2.63
N ARG A 203 -28.81 -3.02 -3.70
CA ARG A 203 -27.82 -4.11 -3.68
C ARG A 203 -26.63 -3.71 -4.53
N ARG A 204 -25.41 -3.87 -4.00
CA ARG A 204 -24.15 -3.59 -4.69
C ARG A 204 -23.16 -4.70 -4.46
N ARG A 205 -22.34 -4.98 -5.48
CA ARG A 205 -21.19 -5.88 -5.40
C ARG A 205 -19.92 -5.09 -5.56
N TYR A 206 -18.97 -5.36 -4.69
CA TYR A 206 -17.66 -4.72 -4.71
C TYR A 206 -16.57 -5.78 -4.73
N TYR A 207 -15.42 -5.42 -5.32
CA TYR A 207 -14.25 -6.28 -5.41
C TYR A 207 -13.02 -5.51 -4.97
N SER A 208 -12.32 -6.02 -3.95
CA SER A 208 -11.08 -5.43 -3.46
C SER A 208 -9.89 -6.05 -4.18
N VAL A 209 -9.29 -5.32 -5.12
CA VAL A 209 -8.26 -5.82 -6.05
C VAL A 209 -6.82 -5.49 -5.62
N GLY A 210 -6.56 -5.45 -4.30
CA GLY A 210 -5.26 -5.16 -3.71
C GLY A 210 -4.92 -3.66 -3.63
N GLY A 211 -3.96 -3.30 -2.78
CA GLY A 211 -3.52 -1.91 -2.60
C GLY A 211 -4.60 -0.91 -2.16
N GLY A 212 -5.75 -1.40 -1.66
CA GLY A 212 -6.91 -0.57 -1.33
C GLY A 212 -7.70 -0.10 -2.56
N PHE A 213 -7.44 -0.64 -3.75
CA PHE A 213 -8.26 -0.41 -4.93
C PHE A 213 -9.54 -1.24 -4.85
N VAL A 214 -10.66 -0.64 -5.24
CA VAL A 214 -11.98 -1.26 -5.23
C VAL A 214 -12.62 -1.10 -6.59
N MET A 215 -13.21 -2.20 -7.09
CA MET A 215 -14.07 -2.20 -8.28
C MET A 215 -15.51 -2.39 -7.82
N GLU A 216 -16.44 -1.73 -8.48
CA GLU A 216 -17.88 -1.86 -8.27
C GLU A 216 -18.54 -2.49 -9.48
N ASP A 217 -19.47 -3.41 -9.26
CA ASP A 217 -20.36 -3.92 -10.30
C ASP A 217 -21.64 -3.09 -10.28
N VAL A 218 -21.76 -2.21 -11.26
CA VAL A 218 -22.93 -1.35 -11.49
C VAL A 218 -23.91 -1.94 -12.52
N GLY A 219 -23.61 -3.14 -13.02
CA GLY A 219 -24.46 -3.86 -13.99
C GLY A 219 -25.73 -4.42 -13.36
N VAL A 220 -26.62 -4.88 -14.24
CA VAL A 220 -27.82 -5.63 -13.85
C VAL A 220 -27.52 -7.14 -13.78
N GLU A 221 -28.40 -7.91 -13.14
CA GLU A 221 -28.24 -9.35 -13.06
C GLU A 221 -28.14 -9.98 -14.47
N GLY A 222 -27.07 -10.75 -14.69
CA GLY A 222 -26.75 -11.36 -15.98
C GLY A 222 -25.93 -10.50 -16.96
N ALA A 223 -25.71 -9.21 -16.65
CA ALA A 223 -24.88 -8.29 -17.46
C ALA A 223 -24.00 -7.41 -16.55
N PRO A 224 -22.91 -7.96 -15.96
CA PRO A 224 -22.03 -7.21 -15.07
C PRO A 224 -21.35 -6.06 -15.81
N SER A 225 -21.23 -4.92 -15.15
CA SER A 225 -20.48 -3.74 -15.63
C SER A 225 -19.53 -3.31 -14.53
N ILE A 226 -18.28 -3.66 -14.69
CA ILE A 226 -17.24 -3.43 -13.66
C ILE A 226 -16.57 -2.08 -13.93
N GLN A 227 -16.56 -1.23 -12.92
CA GLN A 227 -15.87 0.06 -12.96
C GLN A 227 -15.04 0.27 -11.70
N ALA A 228 -13.96 1.05 -11.82
CA ALA A 228 -13.17 1.43 -10.67
C ALA A 228 -13.97 2.39 -9.77
N LEU A 229 -13.96 2.13 -8.46
CA LEU A 229 -14.51 3.05 -7.50
C LEU A 229 -13.62 4.30 -7.46
N ALA A 230 -14.16 5.43 -7.93
CA ALA A 230 -13.42 6.69 -7.95
C ALA A 230 -13.14 7.17 -6.51
N THR A 231 -11.87 7.32 -6.17
CA THR A 231 -11.49 8.10 -4.99
C THR A 231 -11.37 9.57 -5.39
N VAL A 232 -11.77 10.48 -4.51
CA VAL A 232 -11.77 11.93 -4.80
C VAL A 232 -10.40 12.44 -5.29
N SER A 233 -9.31 11.84 -4.82
CA SER A 233 -7.95 12.23 -5.20
C SER A 233 -7.48 11.67 -6.55
N SER A 234 -8.03 10.53 -7.01
CA SER A 234 -7.60 9.88 -8.25
C SER A 234 -8.43 10.30 -9.48
N ALA A 235 -9.69 10.69 -9.26
CA ALA A 235 -10.60 11.04 -10.37
C ALA A 235 -10.06 12.18 -11.27
N SER A 236 -9.45 13.22 -10.68
CA SER A 236 -8.87 14.34 -11.44
C SER A 236 -7.57 13.95 -12.14
N ALA A 237 -6.78 13.05 -11.56
CA ALA A 237 -5.52 12.61 -12.14
C ALA A 237 -5.71 11.76 -13.40
N HIS A 238 -6.74 10.90 -13.42
CA HIS A 238 -7.02 10.04 -14.57
C HIS A 238 -7.63 10.78 -15.77
N ALA A 239 -8.21 11.95 -15.56
CA ALA A 239 -8.81 12.75 -16.63
C ALA A 239 -7.78 13.49 -17.51
N THR A 240 -6.55 13.72 -17.01
CA THR A 240 -5.52 14.46 -17.73
C THR A 240 -4.48 13.49 -18.32
N PRO A 241 -4.18 13.57 -19.64
CA PRO A 241 -3.12 12.76 -20.23
C PRO A 241 -1.77 13.02 -19.56
N ALA A 242 -1.00 11.94 -19.31
CA ALA A 242 0.36 12.08 -18.83
C ALA A 242 1.27 12.60 -19.95
N PRO A 243 2.13 13.59 -19.70
CA PRO A 243 3.04 14.09 -20.74
C PRO A 243 4.14 13.10 -21.11
N LEU A 244 4.52 12.22 -20.20
CA LEU A 244 5.55 11.19 -20.39
C LEU A 244 4.97 9.80 -20.01
N PRO A 245 3.98 9.30 -20.80
CA PRO A 245 3.29 8.07 -20.46
C PRO A 245 4.20 6.85 -20.67
N PHE A 246 4.09 5.86 -19.80
CA PHE A 246 4.79 4.58 -19.95
C PHE A 246 3.93 3.45 -19.38
N SER A 247 3.99 2.29 -20.01
CA SER A 247 3.34 1.05 -19.57
C SER A 247 4.31 -0.11 -19.41
N SER A 248 5.60 0.08 -19.79
CA SER A 248 6.66 -0.88 -19.59
C SER A 248 7.93 -0.21 -19.09
N SER A 249 8.83 -0.99 -18.49
CA SER A 249 10.15 -0.52 -18.08
C SER A 249 10.96 -0.09 -19.31
N ALA A 250 10.87 -0.83 -20.40
CA ALA A 250 11.54 -0.47 -21.66
C ALA A 250 11.12 0.92 -22.15
N GLN A 251 9.84 1.26 -22.10
CA GLN A 251 9.34 2.61 -22.45
C GLN A 251 9.87 3.68 -21.50
N LEU A 252 9.86 3.42 -20.19
CA LEU A 252 10.40 4.34 -19.19
C LEU A 252 11.88 4.61 -19.42
N MET A 253 12.68 3.58 -19.67
CA MET A 253 14.12 3.69 -19.99
C MET A 253 14.36 4.48 -21.27
N GLU A 254 13.53 4.28 -22.30
CA GLU A 254 13.63 5.02 -23.57
C GLU A 254 13.30 6.51 -23.36
N ILE A 255 12.27 6.84 -22.57
CA ILE A 255 11.96 8.24 -22.19
C ILE A 255 13.15 8.86 -21.47
N CYS A 256 13.73 8.20 -20.47
CA CYS A 256 14.91 8.69 -19.76
C CYS A 256 16.10 8.91 -20.70
N ARG A 257 16.33 7.99 -21.64
CA ARG A 257 17.43 8.08 -22.61
C ARG A 257 17.25 9.25 -23.57
N GLN A 258 16.03 9.50 -24.07
CA GLN A 258 15.73 10.57 -25.03
C GLN A 258 15.74 11.96 -24.39
N THR A 259 15.23 12.05 -23.16
CA THR A 259 15.05 13.34 -22.45
C THR A 259 16.23 13.71 -21.54
N GLY A 260 17.06 12.74 -21.16
CA GLY A 260 18.09 12.92 -20.14
C GLY A 260 17.53 13.01 -18.70
N LEU A 261 16.22 12.78 -18.53
CA LEU A 261 15.55 12.82 -17.22
C LEU A 261 15.88 11.57 -16.40
N ARG A 262 15.80 11.70 -15.08
CA ARG A 262 15.81 10.58 -14.14
C ARG A 262 14.44 9.92 -14.09
N VAL A 263 14.36 8.72 -13.50
CA VAL A 263 13.08 8.03 -13.28
C VAL A 263 12.14 8.88 -12.42
N SER A 264 12.66 9.47 -11.34
CA SER A 264 11.87 10.37 -10.48
C SER A 264 11.36 11.62 -11.20
N ASP A 265 12.14 12.19 -12.13
CA ASP A 265 11.75 13.38 -12.89
C ASP A 265 10.62 13.07 -13.88
N VAL A 266 10.63 11.89 -14.51
CA VAL A 266 9.54 11.42 -15.38
C VAL A 266 8.23 11.32 -14.61
N VAL A 267 8.25 10.71 -13.42
CA VAL A 267 7.07 10.61 -12.56
C VAL A 267 6.62 11.98 -12.08
N ALA A 268 7.54 12.86 -11.64
CA ALA A 268 7.22 14.21 -11.22
C ALA A 268 6.53 15.02 -12.32
N ALA A 269 6.99 14.91 -13.59
CA ALA A 269 6.36 15.56 -14.73
C ALA A 269 4.93 15.05 -14.97
N ASN A 270 4.71 13.75 -14.85
CA ASN A 270 3.39 13.15 -14.97
C ASN A 270 2.45 13.58 -13.82
N GLU A 271 2.95 13.69 -12.59
CA GLU A 271 2.18 14.21 -11.45
C GLU A 271 1.80 15.68 -11.64
N ALA A 272 2.76 16.52 -12.07
CA ALA A 272 2.56 17.95 -12.27
C ALA A 272 1.53 18.27 -13.36
N SER A 273 1.24 17.34 -14.28
CA SER A 273 0.18 17.51 -15.28
C SER A 273 -1.24 17.40 -14.70
N ALA A 274 -1.39 16.73 -13.55
CA ALA A 274 -2.68 16.46 -12.93
C ALA A 274 -2.96 17.36 -11.72
N ARG A 275 -1.91 17.86 -11.05
CA ARG A 275 -2.02 18.69 -9.85
C ARG A 275 -0.80 19.60 -9.68
N PRO A 276 -0.94 20.75 -8.98
CA PRO A 276 0.20 21.65 -8.73
C PRO A 276 1.36 20.93 -8.05
N THR A 277 2.59 21.23 -8.46
CA THR A 277 3.82 20.62 -7.90
C THR A 277 3.87 20.70 -6.37
N ARG A 278 3.48 21.84 -5.79
CA ARG A 278 3.41 22.03 -4.33
C ARG A 278 2.50 21.02 -3.62
N GLU A 279 1.43 20.57 -4.29
CA GLU A 279 0.51 19.58 -3.73
C GLU A 279 1.12 18.18 -3.79
N VAL A 280 1.86 17.88 -4.87
CA VAL A 280 2.64 16.63 -4.98
C VAL A 280 3.70 16.58 -3.88
N GLU A 281 4.48 17.65 -3.71
CA GLU A 281 5.50 17.73 -2.66
C GLU A 281 4.90 17.61 -1.25
N ALA A 282 3.80 18.31 -0.98
CA ALA A 282 3.11 18.21 0.29
C ALA A 282 2.58 16.77 0.56
N TYR A 283 2.15 16.08 -0.49
CA TYR A 283 1.73 14.69 -0.37
C TYR A 283 2.91 13.75 -0.08
N LEU A 284 4.04 13.93 -0.76
CA LEU A 284 5.27 13.17 -0.48
C LEU A 284 5.75 13.39 0.96
N ASP A 285 5.70 14.63 1.46
CA ASP A 285 6.01 14.95 2.86
C ASP A 285 5.02 14.28 3.84
N LEU A 286 3.73 14.25 3.51
CA LEU A 286 2.70 13.55 4.30
C LEU A 286 2.99 12.05 4.38
N ILE A 287 3.30 11.41 3.24
CA ILE A 287 3.63 9.98 3.18
C ILE A 287 4.89 9.70 4.02
N HIS A 288 5.94 10.48 3.83
CA HIS A 288 7.18 10.35 4.59
C HIS A 288 6.94 10.51 6.10
N SER A 289 6.31 11.62 6.52
CA SER A 289 6.05 11.87 7.94
C SER A 289 5.16 10.81 8.59
N THR A 290 4.20 10.25 7.85
CA THR A 290 3.37 9.14 8.32
C THR A 290 4.18 7.86 8.48
N MET A 291 5.10 7.55 7.56
CA MET A 291 6.02 6.41 7.68
C MET A 291 6.91 6.54 8.93
N VAL A 292 7.50 7.71 9.15
CA VAL A 292 8.33 8.01 10.33
C VAL A 292 7.52 7.85 11.62
N ALA A 293 6.34 8.47 11.69
CA ALA A 293 5.46 8.39 12.87
C ALA A 293 5.03 6.94 13.18
N CYS A 294 4.78 6.13 12.15
CA CYS A 294 4.46 4.72 12.32
C CYS A 294 5.64 3.93 12.93
N VAL A 295 6.86 4.16 12.44
CA VAL A 295 8.07 3.53 13.01
C VAL A 295 8.27 3.94 14.47
N GLU A 296 8.13 5.22 14.79
CA GLU A 296 8.26 5.75 16.15
C GLU A 296 7.21 5.12 17.10
N ALA A 297 5.95 5.03 16.65
CA ALA A 297 4.87 4.38 17.40
C ALA A 297 5.19 2.90 17.67
N GLY A 298 5.62 2.15 16.66
CA GLY A 298 5.98 0.75 16.82
C GLY A 298 7.18 0.51 17.73
N MET A 299 8.19 1.38 17.67
CA MET A 299 9.33 1.34 18.60
C MET A 299 8.95 1.68 20.06
N ALA A 300 7.86 2.40 20.26
CA ALA A 300 7.35 2.73 21.59
C ALA A 300 6.37 1.69 22.15
N ALA A 301 5.63 1.01 21.27
CA ALA A 301 4.56 0.08 21.63
C ALA A 301 5.06 -1.23 22.24
N ASP A 302 4.28 -1.79 23.16
CA ASP A 302 4.57 -3.05 23.89
C ASP A 302 3.36 -3.97 23.87
N GLY A 303 3.53 -5.19 24.36
CA GLY A 303 2.44 -6.13 24.55
C GLY A 303 2.38 -7.26 23.53
N VAL A 304 1.18 -7.76 23.29
CA VAL A 304 0.87 -8.90 22.40
C VAL A 304 -0.02 -8.39 21.26
N LEU A 305 0.25 -8.86 20.05
CA LEU A 305 -0.56 -8.53 18.88
C LEU A 305 -1.94 -9.20 18.96
N PRO A 306 -3.00 -8.57 18.42
CA PRO A 306 -4.35 -9.13 18.45
C PRO A 306 -4.48 -10.37 17.55
N GLY A 307 -5.55 -11.15 17.71
CA GLY A 307 -5.91 -12.26 16.80
C GLY A 307 -5.58 -13.67 17.29
N GLY A 308 -5.07 -13.84 18.52
CA GLY A 308 -4.98 -15.15 19.18
C GLY A 308 -3.68 -15.92 18.99
N LEU A 309 -2.77 -15.53 18.09
CA LEU A 309 -1.45 -16.19 17.94
C LEU A 309 -0.46 -15.88 19.08
N SER A 310 -0.84 -15.00 20.00
CA SER A 310 0.00 -14.58 21.14
C SER A 310 1.38 -14.04 20.74
N VAL A 311 1.52 -13.45 19.57
CA VAL A 311 2.77 -12.89 19.07
C VAL A 311 3.13 -11.65 19.89
N ARG A 312 4.26 -11.69 20.57
CA ARG A 312 4.79 -10.54 21.33
C ARG A 312 5.41 -9.51 20.40
N ARG A 313 5.17 -8.23 20.67
CA ARG A 313 5.88 -7.13 20.01
C ARG A 313 7.37 -7.16 20.34
N ARG A 314 8.22 -6.99 19.35
CA ARG A 314 9.68 -7.11 19.45
C ARG A 314 10.40 -5.78 19.24
N ALA A 315 9.79 -4.86 18.50
CA ALA A 315 10.43 -3.62 18.07
C ALA A 315 10.94 -2.79 19.26
N LYS A 316 10.15 -2.62 20.30
CA LYS A 316 10.55 -1.86 21.49
C LYS A 316 11.78 -2.45 22.21
N VAL A 317 11.82 -3.77 22.33
CA VAL A 317 12.93 -4.47 22.99
C VAL A 317 14.20 -4.33 22.14
N LEU A 318 14.09 -4.52 20.83
CA LEU A 318 15.21 -4.35 19.89
C LEU A 318 15.71 -2.91 19.89
N HIS A 319 14.80 -1.92 19.85
CA HIS A 319 15.13 -0.50 19.92
C HIS A 319 15.95 -0.17 21.18
N ARG A 320 15.50 -0.60 22.36
CA ARG A 320 16.23 -0.41 23.61
C ARG A 320 17.62 -1.04 23.58
N ARG A 321 17.74 -2.24 23.01
CA ARG A 321 19.01 -2.94 22.85
C ARG A 321 19.97 -2.15 21.96
N LEU A 322 19.53 -1.68 20.79
CA LEU A 322 20.34 -0.91 19.85
C LEU A 322 20.75 0.45 20.43
N GLN A 323 19.88 1.09 21.21
CA GLN A 323 20.22 2.33 21.93
C GLN A 323 21.27 2.08 23.01
N ALA A 324 21.11 1.04 23.82
CA ALA A 324 22.07 0.70 24.87
C ALA A 324 23.46 0.35 24.30
N GLN A 325 23.52 -0.29 23.14
CA GLN A 325 24.76 -0.56 22.41
C GLN A 325 25.40 0.71 21.79
N SER A 326 24.66 1.80 21.68
CA SER A 326 25.16 3.07 21.14
C SER A 326 25.87 3.94 22.20
N SER A 327 25.85 3.54 23.46
CA SER A 327 26.38 4.28 24.60
C SER A 327 27.16 3.36 25.54
N GLY A 328 28.12 3.90 26.29
CA GLY A 328 28.90 3.17 27.27
C GLY A 328 30.11 2.40 26.68
N PRO A 329 30.78 1.57 27.50
CA PRO A 329 32.02 0.88 27.11
C PRO A 329 31.88 -0.09 25.91
N ALA A 330 30.68 -0.64 25.68
CA ALA A 330 30.39 -1.53 24.56
C ALA A 330 30.17 -0.78 23.24
N ALA A 331 30.03 0.55 23.25
CA ALA A 331 29.71 1.35 22.06
C ALA A 331 30.77 1.21 20.95
N ALA A 332 32.04 1.16 21.32
CA ALA A 332 33.13 1.00 20.36
C ALA A 332 33.05 -0.32 19.58
N PHE A 333 32.70 -1.43 20.25
CA PHE A 333 32.48 -2.73 19.62
C PHE A 333 31.22 -2.73 18.73
N ALA A 334 30.14 -2.19 19.24
CA ALA A 334 28.87 -2.12 18.51
C ALA A 334 28.96 -1.19 17.28
N LEU A 335 29.73 -0.10 17.38
CA LEU A 335 29.98 0.80 16.23
C LEU A 335 30.91 0.17 15.19
N ALA A 336 31.74 -0.78 15.58
CA ALA A 336 32.62 -1.52 14.68
C ALA A 336 31.92 -2.71 13.97
N ASP A 337 30.72 -3.10 14.40
CA ASP A 337 29.96 -4.16 13.76
C ASP A 337 29.44 -3.70 12.39
N PRO A 338 29.92 -4.29 11.28
CA PRO A 338 29.48 -3.90 9.94
C PRO A 338 28.01 -4.25 9.65
N LEU A 339 27.40 -5.16 10.40
CA LEU A 339 26.02 -5.59 10.22
C LEU A 339 25.01 -4.76 11.02
N ARG A 340 25.48 -3.86 11.87
CA ARG A 340 24.61 -3.02 12.70
C ARG A 340 23.56 -2.22 11.90
N GLY A 341 23.88 -1.84 10.68
CA GLY A 341 22.92 -1.20 9.78
C GLY A 341 21.72 -2.09 9.48
N MET A 342 21.93 -3.41 9.38
CA MET A 342 20.83 -4.38 9.18
C MET A 342 19.91 -4.43 10.40
N ASP A 343 20.47 -4.45 11.62
CA ASP A 343 19.65 -4.47 12.85
C ASP A 343 18.69 -3.28 12.93
N TRP A 344 19.12 -2.08 12.46
CA TRP A 344 18.25 -0.91 12.39
C TRP A 344 17.19 -1.04 11.30
N VAL A 345 17.51 -1.60 10.14
CA VAL A 345 16.56 -1.85 9.06
C VAL A 345 15.51 -2.86 9.51
N ASP A 346 15.93 -3.95 10.15
CA ASP A 346 15.02 -4.95 10.71
C ASP A 346 14.11 -4.32 11.77
N LEU A 347 14.66 -3.51 12.67
CA LEU A 347 13.88 -2.79 13.68
C LEU A 347 12.79 -1.91 13.04
N PHE A 348 13.13 -1.13 12.01
CA PHE A 348 12.16 -0.23 11.36
C PHE A 348 11.05 -1.03 10.68
N ALA A 349 11.40 -2.11 9.96
CA ALA A 349 10.41 -2.98 9.32
C ALA A 349 9.50 -3.68 10.33
N LEU A 350 10.06 -4.21 11.42
CA LEU A 350 9.31 -4.83 12.52
C LEU A 350 8.35 -3.83 13.16
N ALA A 351 8.82 -2.61 13.45
CA ALA A 351 8.00 -1.57 14.09
C ALA A 351 6.74 -1.25 13.27
N VAL A 352 6.90 -1.02 11.95
CA VAL A 352 5.75 -0.75 11.06
C VAL A 352 4.81 -1.95 10.98
N ASN A 353 5.34 -3.18 10.85
CA ASN A 353 4.49 -4.34 10.69
C ASN A 353 3.75 -4.73 11.97
N GLU A 354 4.32 -4.46 13.14
CA GLU A 354 3.63 -4.63 14.42
C GLU A 354 2.50 -3.60 14.58
N GLU A 355 2.67 -2.35 14.12
CA GLU A 355 1.59 -1.36 14.04
C GLU A 355 0.52 -1.77 13.04
N ASN A 356 0.93 -2.24 11.86
CA ASN A 356 0.01 -2.77 10.86
C ASN A 356 -0.83 -3.94 11.41
N ALA A 357 -0.18 -4.91 12.05
CA ALA A 357 -0.86 -6.07 12.64
C ALA A 357 -1.82 -5.70 13.78
N ALA A 358 -1.56 -4.59 14.47
CA ALA A 358 -2.42 -4.06 15.51
C ALA A 358 -3.62 -3.25 14.98
N GLY A 359 -3.72 -3.04 13.66
CA GLY A 359 -4.80 -2.26 13.06
C GLY A 359 -4.58 -0.75 13.08
N HIS A 360 -3.37 -0.31 13.39
CA HIS A 360 -3.03 1.10 13.51
C HIS A 360 -2.72 1.73 12.15
N ARG A 361 -2.44 3.05 12.18
CA ARG A 361 -2.15 3.86 11.00
C ARG A 361 -0.82 3.48 10.37
N VAL A 362 -0.86 3.21 9.07
CA VAL A 362 0.31 2.88 8.24
C VAL A 362 0.22 3.57 6.88
N VAL A 363 1.30 3.53 6.12
CA VAL A 363 1.26 3.83 4.68
C VAL A 363 1.16 2.51 3.92
N THR A 364 0.11 2.34 3.15
CA THR A 364 -0.01 1.28 2.14
C THR A 364 1.01 1.55 1.02
N ALA A 365 2.02 0.67 0.84
CA ALA A 365 3.12 0.89 -0.12
C ALA A 365 3.77 -0.45 -0.60
N PRO A 366 3.28 -1.13 -1.65
CA PRO A 366 2.01 -0.89 -2.34
C PRO A 366 0.83 -1.55 -1.62
N THR A 367 1.07 -2.40 -0.60
CA THR A 367 0.05 -3.07 0.22
C THR A 367 0.38 -2.92 1.71
N ASN A 368 -0.61 -3.17 2.57
CA ASN A 368 -0.41 -3.16 4.02
C ASN A 368 0.47 -4.34 4.48
N GLY A 369 0.33 -5.52 3.87
CA GLY A 369 1.17 -6.69 4.18
C GLY A 369 2.66 -6.44 3.96
N ALA A 370 3.01 -5.45 3.13
CA ALA A 370 4.37 -5.05 2.81
C ALA A 370 4.75 -3.64 3.31
N ALA A 371 3.93 -3.05 4.18
CA ALA A 371 4.04 -1.64 4.60
C ALA A 371 5.38 -1.29 5.29
N GLY A 372 6.10 -2.29 5.82
CA GLY A 372 7.37 -2.08 6.53
C GLY A 372 8.58 -1.92 5.62
N VAL A 373 8.51 -2.36 4.35
CA VAL A 373 9.69 -2.42 3.48
C VAL A 373 10.18 -1.02 3.11
N LEU A 374 9.31 -0.19 2.51
CA LEU A 374 9.70 1.15 2.05
C LEU A 374 10.18 2.05 3.21
N PRO A 375 9.44 2.16 4.35
CA PRO A 375 9.88 2.97 5.47
C PRO A 375 11.25 2.54 6.02
N ALA A 376 11.50 1.23 6.11
CA ALA A 376 12.76 0.71 6.63
C ALA A 376 13.95 1.10 5.74
N VAL A 377 13.79 1.00 4.42
CA VAL A 377 14.83 1.40 3.46
C VAL A 377 15.00 2.92 3.40
N LEU A 378 13.90 3.68 3.50
CA LEU A 378 13.93 5.14 3.52
C LEU A 378 14.65 5.67 4.77
N LEU A 379 14.33 5.12 5.95
CA LEU A 379 15.03 5.48 7.19
C LEU A 379 16.48 5.00 7.21
N TYR A 380 16.81 3.89 6.53
CA TYR A 380 18.21 3.54 6.27
C TYR A 380 18.92 4.63 5.47
N TYR A 381 18.30 5.14 4.40
CA TYR A 381 18.83 6.25 3.61
C TYR A 381 19.08 7.48 4.49
N GLU A 382 18.09 7.92 5.25
CA GLU A 382 18.22 9.13 6.09
C GLU A 382 19.24 8.96 7.21
N ARG A 383 19.33 7.79 7.81
CA ARG A 383 20.19 7.56 8.99
C ARG A 383 21.65 7.28 8.65
N PHE A 384 21.92 6.60 7.54
CA PHE A 384 23.24 6.05 7.25
C PHE A 384 23.92 6.66 6.01
N ILE A 385 23.21 7.42 5.21
CA ILE A 385 23.79 8.03 4.01
C ILE A 385 24.11 9.49 4.28
N PRO A 386 25.41 9.89 4.22
CA PRO A 386 25.80 11.28 4.37
C PRO A 386 25.17 12.17 3.29
N GLY A 387 24.56 13.28 3.70
CA GLY A 387 23.90 14.20 2.79
C GLY A 387 22.48 13.81 2.40
N ALA A 388 21.91 12.76 3.03
CA ALA A 388 20.49 12.46 2.90
C ALA A 388 19.63 13.66 3.31
N GLY A 389 18.53 13.88 2.58
CA GLY A 389 17.61 14.98 2.85
C GLY A 389 16.33 14.88 2.04
N ARG A 390 15.44 15.87 2.22
CA ARG A 390 14.09 15.92 1.65
C ARG A 390 14.04 15.60 0.15
N ASP A 391 14.94 16.18 -0.64
CA ASP A 391 14.98 15.96 -2.10
C ASP A 391 15.26 14.49 -2.44
N GLY A 392 16.15 13.82 -1.69
CA GLY A 392 16.42 12.40 -1.86
C GLY A 392 15.25 11.53 -1.45
N VAL A 393 14.52 11.90 -0.38
CA VAL A 393 13.27 11.25 0.05
C VAL A 393 12.22 11.35 -1.05
N HIS A 394 12.02 12.52 -1.64
CA HIS A 394 11.07 12.72 -2.73
C HIS A 394 11.46 11.89 -3.97
N ARG A 395 12.74 11.92 -4.38
CA ARG A 395 13.22 11.06 -5.48
C ARG A 395 13.01 9.58 -5.20
N PHE A 396 13.29 9.13 -3.98
CA PHE A 396 13.02 7.76 -3.56
C PHE A 396 11.56 7.38 -3.76
N LEU A 397 10.62 8.17 -3.25
CA LEU A 397 9.18 7.88 -3.33
C LEU A 397 8.67 7.91 -4.78
N LEU A 398 9.14 8.86 -5.59
CA LEU A 398 8.75 8.96 -6.99
C LEU A 398 9.29 7.79 -7.83
N ALA A 399 10.55 7.39 -7.67
CA ALA A 399 11.10 6.23 -8.37
C ALA A 399 10.43 4.92 -7.93
N ALA A 400 10.15 4.77 -6.63
CA ALA A 400 9.36 3.66 -6.11
C ALA A 400 7.96 3.61 -6.74
N THR A 401 7.32 4.78 -6.96
CA THR A 401 6.03 4.88 -7.64
C THR A 401 6.09 4.36 -9.08
N ALA A 402 7.14 4.68 -9.84
CA ALA A 402 7.30 4.17 -11.21
C ALA A 402 7.27 2.64 -11.23
N VAL A 403 8.07 2.01 -10.39
CA VAL A 403 8.18 0.55 -10.30
C VAL A 403 6.86 -0.09 -9.83
N GLY A 404 6.25 0.44 -8.77
CA GLY A 404 4.97 -0.05 -8.27
C GLY A 404 3.85 0.07 -9.32
N SER A 405 3.86 1.14 -10.12
CA SER A 405 2.94 1.33 -11.25
C SER A 405 3.11 0.23 -12.31
N LEU A 406 4.34 -0.03 -12.74
CA LEU A 406 4.63 -1.08 -13.74
C LEU A 406 4.17 -2.46 -13.26
N ILE A 407 4.45 -2.81 -12.00
CA ILE A 407 4.05 -4.09 -11.42
C ILE A 407 2.52 -4.20 -11.34
N LYS A 408 1.83 -3.15 -10.85
CA LYS A 408 0.36 -3.17 -10.73
C LYS A 408 -0.33 -3.23 -12.08
N MET A 409 0.22 -2.58 -13.12
CA MET A 409 -0.38 -2.53 -14.46
C MET A 409 -0.18 -3.83 -15.24
N ASN A 410 0.96 -4.50 -15.08
CA ASN A 410 1.34 -5.65 -15.91
C ASN A 410 1.25 -7.01 -15.19
N ALA A 411 1.04 -6.98 -13.88
CA ALA A 411 0.83 -8.19 -13.07
C ALA A 411 -0.21 -7.89 -11.98
N SER A 412 0.12 -8.17 -10.72
CA SER A 412 -0.73 -7.84 -9.57
C SER A 412 0.10 -7.54 -8.33
N ILE A 413 -0.44 -6.70 -7.45
CA ILE A 413 0.11 -6.44 -6.11
C ILE A 413 -0.74 -7.13 -5.01
N ALA A 414 -1.71 -7.98 -5.38
CA ALA A 414 -2.60 -8.64 -4.42
C ALA A 414 -2.07 -10.03 -4.05
N GLY A 415 -1.88 -10.27 -2.73
CA GLY A 415 -1.47 -11.59 -2.23
C GLY A 415 -2.46 -12.71 -2.58
N ALA A 416 -3.74 -12.38 -2.67
CA ALA A 416 -4.81 -13.30 -3.07
C ALA A 416 -4.74 -13.72 -4.56
N GLU A 417 -4.06 -12.94 -5.41
CA GLU A 417 -3.90 -13.25 -6.84
C GLU A 417 -2.56 -13.93 -7.15
N VAL A 418 -1.47 -13.38 -6.63
CA VAL A 418 -0.11 -13.77 -7.01
C VAL A 418 0.78 -14.17 -5.84
N GLY A 419 0.25 -14.27 -4.62
CA GLY A 419 1.06 -14.55 -3.43
C GLY A 419 1.85 -13.33 -2.93
N CYS A 420 2.72 -13.55 -1.94
CA CYS A 420 3.57 -12.48 -1.37
C CYS A 420 4.65 -11.93 -2.33
N GLN A 421 4.93 -12.60 -3.44
CA GLN A 421 5.77 -12.00 -4.49
C GLN A 421 5.16 -10.67 -4.99
N GLY A 422 3.82 -10.58 -5.09
CA GLY A 422 3.10 -9.37 -5.46
C GLY A 422 3.08 -8.29 -4.38
N GLU A 423 3.16 -8.64 -3.12
CA GLU A 423 3.17 -7.69 -2.01
C GLU A 423 4.60 -7.31 -1.61
N VAL A 424 5.26 -8.21 -0.89
CA VAL A 424 6.61 -8.00 -0.34
C VAL A 424 7.66 -7.92 -1.45
N GLY A 425 7.50 -8.71 -2.53
CA GLY A 425 8.38 -8.63 -3.69
C GLY A 425 8.28 -7.28 -4.39
N SER A 426 7.07 -6.80 -4.64
CA SER A 426 6.83 -5.46 -5.22
C SER A 426 7.40 -4.35 -4.33
N ALA A 427 7.15 -4.37 -3.03
CA ALA A 427 7.68 -3.39 -2.10
C ALA A 427 9.22 -3.40 -2.06
N SER A 428 9.86 -4.59 -2.11
CA SER A 428 11.31 -4.71 -2.19
C SER A 428 11.88 -4.11 -3.47
N SER A 429 11.22 -4.36 -4.62
CA SER A 429 11.58 -3.81 -5.92
C SER A 429 11.44 -2.28 -5.95
N MET A 430 10.32 -1.76 -5.44
CA MET A 430 10.06 -0.32 -5.28
C MET A 430 11.12 0.35 -4.41
N ALA A 431 11.43 -0.24 -3.26
CA ALA A 431 12.41 0.30 -2.32
C ALA A 431 13.84 0.26 -2.86
N ALA A 432 14.19 -0.79 -3.61
CA ALA A 432 15.51 -0.91 -4.25
C ALA A 432 15.71 0.18 -5.32
N ALA A 433 14.71 0.39 -6.19
CA ALA A 433 14.71 1.47 -7.17
C ALA A 433 14.78 2.84 -6.50
N GLY A 434 13.94 3.07 -5.48
CA GLY A 434 13.93 4.32 -4.71
C GLY A 434 15.28 4.64 -4.09
N LEU A 435 15.93 3.65 -3.47
CA LEU A 435 17.25 3.83 -2.87
C LEU A 435 18.32 4.08 -3.93
N ALA A 436 18.32 3.34 -5.03
CA ALA A 436 19.27 3.54 -6.12
C ALA A 436 19.15 4.94 -6.73
N GLU A 437 17.92 5.43 -6.93
CA GLU A 437 17.63 6.80 -7.40
C GLU A 437 18.12 7.87 -6.41
N ALA A 438 17.79 7.71 -5.11
CA ALA A 438 18.20 8.65 -4.06
C ALA A 438 19.71 8.71 -3.89
N LEU A 439 20.44 7.62 -4.16
CA LEU A 439 21.89 7.53 -4.16
C LEU A 439 22.54 8.06 -5.46
N GLY A 440 21.76 8.56 -6.42
CA GLY A 440 22.25 9.15 -7.65
C GLY A 440 22.54 8.15 -8.77
N GLY A 441 21.95 6.96 -8.72
CA GLY A 441 22.03 5.96 -9.78
C GLY A 441 21.49 6.48 -11.12
N THR A 442 22.03 5.96 -12.21
CA THR A 442 21.47 6.18 -13.54
C THR A 442 20.13 5.47 -13.68
N PRO A 443 19.24 5.87 -14.63
CA PRO A 443 17.99 5.16 -14.86
C PRO A 443 18.15 3.66 -15.06
N ALA A 444 19.20 3.22 -15.77
CA ALA A 444 19.51 1.81 -15.97
C ALA A 444 19.91 1.09 -14.67
N GLN A 445 20.62 1.77 -13.76
CA GLN A 445 20.95 1.20 -12.44
C GLN A 445 19.71 1.15 -11.53
N VAL A 446 18.80 2.12 -11.63
CA VAL A 446 17.53 2.16 -10.90
C VAL A 446 16.64 0.99 -11.34
N GLU A 447 16.53 0.76 -12.65
CA GLU A 447 15.77 -0.37 -13.22
C GLU A 447 16.39 -1.72 -12.82
N ASN A 448 17.72 -1.86 -12.90
CA ASN A 448 18.41 -3.07 -12.48
C ASN A 448 18.26 -3.36 -10.98
N ALA A 449 18.24 -2.33 -10.12
CA ALA A 449 17.97 -2.51 -8.70
C ALA A 449 16.58 -3.08 -8.45
N ALA A 450 15.58 -2.56 -9.17
CA ALA A 450 14.20 -3.04 -9.10
C ALA A 450 14.10 -4.49 -9.57
N GLU A 451 14.74 -4.80 -10.69
CA GLU A 451 14.79 -6.13 -11.28
C GLU A 451 15.38 -7.15 -10.30
N ILE A 452 16.61 -6.93 -9.78
CA ILE A 452 17.28 -7.83 -8.82
C ILE A 452 16.38 -8.08 -7.60
N ALA A 453 15.76 -7.06 -7.04
CA ALA A 453 14.91 -7.22 -5.85
C ALA A 453 13.64 -8.03 -6.15
N MET A 454 13.04 -7.87 -7.33
CA MET A 454 11.84 -8.60 -7.74
C MET A 454 12.15 -10.04 -8.11
N GLU A 455 13.17 -10.28 -8.93
CA GLU A 455 13.63 -11.61 -9.34
C GLU A 455 13.79 -12.53 -8.13
N HIS A 456 14.48 -12.04 -7.08
CA HIS A 456 14.72 -12.78 -5.84
C HIS A 456 13.52 -12.81 -4.88
N SER A 457 12.34 -12.45 -5.36
CA SER A 457 11.05 -12.58 -4.66
C SER A 457 10.09 -13.54 -5.34
N LEU A 458 10.42 -14.01 -6.57
CA LEU A 458 9.57 -14.91 -7.35
C LEU A 458 9.25 -16.18 -6.57
N GLY A 459 8.01 -16.65 -6.67
CA GLY A 459 7.53 -17.85 -6.01
C GLY A 459 7.14 -17.70 -4.53
N LEU A 460 7.23 -16.52 -3.91
CA LEU A 460 6.78 -16.30 -2.54
C LEU A 460 5.27 -16.48 -2.43
N THR A 461 4.86 -17.50 -1.66
CA THR A 461 3.47 -17.78 -1.34
C THR A 461 2.89 -16.78 -0.33
N CYS A 462 1.55 -16.64 -0.28
CA CYS A 462 0.84 -15.92 0.77
C CYS A 462 0.05 -16.91 1.64
N ASP A 463 0.66 -17.35 2.72
CA ASP A 463 0.20 -18.42 3.60
C ASP A 463 0.26 -18.01 5.09
N PRO A 464 -0.41 -16.91 5.49
CA PRO A 464 -0.33 -16.37 6.84
C PRO A 464 -0.95 -17.35 7.86
N VAL A 465 -0.23 -17.57 8.97
CA VAL A 465 -0.69 -18.43 10.06
C VAL A 465 -1.92 -17.81 10.71
N GLY A 466 -2.96 -18.61 10.90
CA GLY A 466 -4.24 -18.16 11.44
C GLY A 466 -4.96 -17.10 10.59
N GLY A 467 -4.53 -16.86 9.36
CA GLY A 467 -5.05 -15.78 8.51
C GLY A 467 -4.64 -14.38 8.96
N LEU A 468 -3.62 -14.26 9.82
CA LEU A 468 -3.18 -13.00 10.42
C LEU A 468 -1.93 -12.45 9.72
N VAL A 469 -1.89 -11.14 9.46
CA VAL A 469 -0.71 -10.46 8.88
C VAL A 469 0.38 -10.31 9.96
N GLN A 470 0.81 -11.44 10.52
CA GLN A 470 1.80 -11.52 11.59
C GLN A 470 2.94 -12.47 11.21
N ILE A 471 2.66 -13.77 11.11
CA ILE A 471 3.64 -14.81 10.76
C ILE A 471 3.26 -15.40 9.39
N PRO A 472 4.17 -15.37 8.40
CA PRO A 472 5.55 -14.85 8.41
C PRO A 472 5.69 -13.38 7.98
N CYS A 473 4.60 -12.61 7.86
CA CYS A 473 4.58 -11.30 7.20
C CYS A 473 5.56 -10.29 7.83
N ILE A 474 5.62 -10.26 9.16
CA ILE A 474 6.48 -9.31 9.89
C ILE A 474 7.96 -9.53 9.53
N GLU A 475 8.45 -10.78 9.60
CA GLU A 475 9.83 -11.11 9.24
C GLU A 475 10.11 -10.96 7.75
N ARG A 476 9.14 -11.28 6.88
CA ARG A 476 9.30 -11.10 5.42
C ARG A 476 9.59 -9.66 5.04
N ASN A 477 8.98 -8.69 5.74
CA ASN A 477 9.26 -7.27 5.49
C ASN A 477 10.70 -6.89 5.89
N ALA A 478 11.20 -7.36 7.03
CA ALA A 478 12.56 -7.10 7.47
C ALA A 478 13.58 -7.68 6.46
N VAL A 479 13.44 -8.95 6.10
CA VAL A 479 14.30 -9.60 5.10
C VAL A 479 14.23 -8.89 3.74
N ALA A 480 13.03 -8.47 3.31
CA ALA A 480 12.84 -7.79 2.04
C ALA A 480 13.45 -6.39 2.01
N ALA A 481 13.42 -5.66 3.12
CA ALA A 481 14.07 -4.36 3.24
C ALA A 481 15.59 -4.46 3.12
N VAL A 482 16.20 -5.44 3.82
CA VAL A 482 17.64 -5.72 3.70
C VAL A 482 18.00 -6.13 2.27
N LYS A 483 17.18 -7.00 1.65
CA LYS A 483 17.35 -7.40 0.24
C LYS A 483 17.28 -6.21 -0.70
N ALA A 484 16.34 -5.27 -0.50
CA ALA A 484 16.22 -4.06 -1.32
C ALA A 484 17.49 -3.20 -1.26
N ILE A 485 18.05 -3.01 -0.08
CA ILE A 485 19.32 -2.28 0.11
C ILE A 485 20.46 -2.99 -0.62
N ASN A 486 20.55 -4.32 -0.49
CA ASN A 486 21.58 -5.11 -1.18
C ASN A 486 21.43 -5.02 -2.71
N ALA A 487 20.21 -5.13 -3.24
CA ALA A 487 19.92 -5.01 -4.67
C ALA A 487 20.33 -3.63 -5.22
N ALA A 488 19.95 -2.55 -4.54
CA ALA A 488 20.36 -1.19 -4.90
C ALA A 488 21.89 -1.05 -4.95
N ARG A 489 22.61 -1.57 -3.94
CA ARG A 489 24.06 -1.53 -3.88
C ARG A 489 24.70 -2.32 -5.01
N MET A 490 24.20 -3.51 -5.31
CA MET A 490 24.70 -4.35 -6.41
C MET A 490 24.53 -3.65 -7.77
N ALA A 491 23.34 -3.07 -8.02
CA ALA A 491 23.07 -2.33 -9.25
C ALA A 491 23.98 -1.11 -9.42
N LEU A 492 24.26 -0.38 -8.32
CA LEU A 492 25.14 0.78 -8.32
C LEU A 492 26.63 0.46 -8.52
N TRP A 493 27.07 -0.78 -8.27
CA TRP A 493 28.43 -1.22 -8.60
C TRP A 493 28.61 -1.50 -10.09
N GLY A 494 27.53 -1.81 -10.80
CA GLY A 494 27.52 -2.07 -12.24
C GLY A 494 27.27 -0.80 -13.06
N GLU A 495 27.23 -0.99 -14.38
CA GLU A 495 26.88 0.06 -15.35
C GLU A 495 25.38 0.08 -15.69
N GLY A 496 24.53 -0.69 -14.99
CA GLY A 496 23.14 -0.90 -15.32
C GLY A 496 22.88 -1.85 -16.51
N ARG A 497 23.91 -2.58 -16.96
CA ARG A 497 23.77 -3.60 -18.00
C ARG A 497 23.46 -4.94 -17.35
N HIS A 498 22.33 -5.54 -17.72
CA HIS A 498 21.88 -6.83 -17.20
C HIS A 498 21.12 -7.59 -18.28
N THR A 499 20.98 -8.90 -18.10
CA THR A 499 20.40 -9.80 -19.12
C THR A 499 18.90 -9.89 -19.00
N VAL A 500 18.39 -9.89 -17.78
CA VAL A 500 16.95 -10.00 -17.47
C VAL A 500 16.41 -8.60 -17.22
N SER A 501 15.40 -8.16 -17.98
CA SER A 501 14.78 -6.87 -17.78
C SER A 501 13.72 -6.91 -16.67
N LEU A 502 13.41 -5.77 -16.07
CA LEU A 502 12.31 -5.65 -15.11
C LEU A 502 10.97 -6.09 -15.72
N ASP A 503 10.72 -5.79 -17.00
CA ASP A 503 9.50 -6.25 -17.70
C ASP A 503 9.43 -7.78 -17.75
N THR A 504 10.57 -8.46 -18.01
CA THR A 504 10.65 -9.93 -18.01
C THR A 504 10.34 -10.51 -16.63
N VAL A 505 10.85 -9.90 -15.58
CA VAL A 505 10.60 -10.37 -14.20
C VAL A 505 9.15 -10.14 -13.79
N ILE A 506 8.54 -9.00 -14.16
CA ILE A 506 7.13 -8.72 -13.91
C ILE A 506 6.23 -9.74 -14.62
N GLU A 507 6.51 -10.06 -15.88
CA GLU A 507 5.76 -11.09 -16.61
C GLU A 507 5.96 -12.48 -15.98
N THR A 508 7.19 -12.82 -15.56
CA THR A 508 7.46 -14.08 -14.84
C THR A 508 6.68 -14.14 -13.53
N MET A 509 6.58 -13.03 -12.78
CA MET A 509 5.78 -12.95 -11.58
C MET A 509 4.28 -13.20 -11.87
N ARG A 510 3.75 -12.61 -12.95
CA ARG A 510 2.38 -12.81 -13.38
C ARG A 510 2.10 -14.29 -13.67
N GLN A 511 2.93 -14.94 -14.48
CA GLN A 511 2.82 -16.36 -14.84
C GLN A 511 2.94 -17.26 -13.59
N THR A 512 3.98 -17.06 -12.77
CA THR A 512 4.16 -17.79 -11.51
C THR A 512 2.94 -17.62 -10.59
N GLY A 513 2.35 -16.41 -10.57
CA GLY A 513 1.12 -16.15 -9.85
C GLY A 513 -0.06 -16.96 -10.39
N GLU A 514 -0.23 -17.06 -11.71
CA GLU A 514 -1.27 -17.88 -12.33
C GLU A 514 -1.09 -19.37 -12.01
N ASP A 515 0.14 -19.89 -12.10
CA ASP A 515 0.47 -21.29 -11.81
C ASP A 515 0.38 -21.65 -10.32
N MET A 516 0.45 -20.67 -9.43
CA MET A 516 0.36 -20.88 -7.98
C MET A 516 -1.01 -21.42 -7.60
N LEU A 517 -1.05 -22.55 -6.92
CA LEU A 517 -2.31 -23.13 -6.41
C LEU A 517 -3.00 -22.17 -5.43
N SER A 518 -4.33 -22.12 -5.50
CA SER A 518 -5.16 -21.23 -4.67
C SER A 518 -4.90 -21.35 -3.16
N LYS A 519 -4.53 -22.54 -2.66
CA LYS A 519 -4.20 -22.76 -1.25
C LYS A 519 -2.98 -21.94 -0.75
N TYR A 520 -2.18 -21.40 -1.65
CA TYR A 520 -1.01 -20.56 -1.37
C TYR A 520 -1.26 -19.06 -1.61
N LYS A 521 -2.52 -18.67 -1.87
CA LYS A 521 -2.94 -17.31 -2.24
C LYS A 521 -3.88 -16.73 -1.17
N GLU A 522 -3.35 -16.38 0.00
CA GLU A 522 -4.07 -15.70 1.09
C GLU A 522 -5.36 -16.43 1.57
N THR A 523 -5.32 -17.78 1.57
CA THR A 523 -6.45 -18.61 2.01
C THR A 523 -6.21 -19.31 3.34
N SER A 524 -4.97 -19.31 3.84
CA SER A 524 -4.53 -20.07 5.03
C SER A 524 -4.86 -21.57 4.98
N ARG A 525 -4.96 -22.14 3.75
CA ARG A 525 -5.26 -23.56 3.52
C ARG A 525 -4.06 -24.38 3.06
N GLY A 526 -2.88 -23.81 3.09
CA GLY A 526 -1.64 -24.43 2.64
C GLY A 526 -0.40 -23.76 3.25
N GLY A 527 0.77 -24.27 2.90
CA GLY A 527 2.05 -23.70 3.32
C GLY A 527 2.24 -23.67 4.82
N LEU A 528 2.78 -22.56 5.33
CA LEU A 528 3.04 -22.37 6.77
C LEU A 528 1.77 -22.44 7.59
N ALA A 529 0.65 -21.93 7.08
CA ALA A 529 -0.62 -21.88 7.81
C ALA A 529 -1.13 -23.25 8.29
N VAL A 530 -0.81 -24.34 7.58
CA VAL A 530 -1.26 -25.71 7.93
C VAL A 530 -0.13 -26.57 8.52
N ASN A 531 1.12 -26.11 8.45
CA ASN A 531 2.27 -26.88 8.95
C ASN A 531 2.76 -26.39 10.32
N VAL A 532 2.26 -25.26 10.80
CA VAL A 532 2.47 -24.81 12.17
C VAL A 532 1.51 -25.59 13.07
N VAL A 533 2.06 -26.47 13.91
CA VAL A 533 1.27 -27.19 14.93
C VAL A 533 0.95 -26.19 16.03
N GLU A 534 -0.32 -25.90 16.23
CA GLU A 534 -0.79 -25.21 17.44
C GLU A 534 -0.56 -26.15 18.63
N CYS A 535 0.42 -25.80 19.48
CA CYS A 535 0.67 -26.50 20.74
C CYS A 535 -0.21 -25.94 21.84
#